data_ce151049bb767df9df4c8c40475ca25b
#
_entry.id   ce151049bb767df9df4c8c40475ca25b
#
_cell.length_a   1.000
_cell.length_b   1.000
_cell.length_c   1.000
_cell.angle_alpha   90.00
_cell.angle_beta   90.00
_cell.angle_gamma   90.00
#
_symmetry.space_group_name_H-M   'P 1'
#
loop_
_entity.id
_entity.type
_entity.pdbx_description
1 polymer ?
#
loop_
_entity_poly.entity_id
_entity_poly.type
_entity_poly.pdbx_seq_one_letter_code
_entity_poly.pdbx_strand_id
1 'polypeptide(L)'
;MGPEGEGDRRRGVTGWVVAAVWLLTIGLGYTVAGGFLGDSVEGIDPSRISKIPVVMASLVLLAAMAVTVVWARGIGADAGSGEGSGSGRRRFLAGAATALGGLVATAVAAFGRNLGWMTVTQPNILAETHTGAESPRPEWEGARVQDYRLLGRTGFRVSDISLGSGRIRGEVGERVAREAIERGVNYFDTSPDYSEAGSELALGKAMKGHRDKMFLATKFCTPQGHLPTGSPVEAYIEVVEASLKRLQTDYVDLIHVHACNSVERLLDPNAHEAFARLKKQGKARFFGFSSHTPNLEAVANAAIDDGRIDVMMLAYHHGAWPQLASIVDRAAEKGVGVVAMKTLKGAKHRGLLEKRDEADSYTQAAFKWVLANPSVSCLVISFRELANVDEYLFASGKRPSPADRALLERYDELIAGQHCYQHCGACLGTCPAGLAIDDVLRYRMYFEDYGEQKQAMSLYAKLETRADRCAGCSAPCSGACPYGVAIPARVRESHRLLTLA
;
A
#
# COMPACT_ATOMS: atom_id res chain seq x y z
N MET A 1 -24.53 -72.16 24.29
CA MET A 1 -24.92 -70.82 23.82
C MET A 1 -24.51 -69.82 24.87
N GLY A 2 -23.35 -69.27 24.74
CA GLY A 2 -22.85 -68.17 25.58
C GLY A 2 -22.82 -66.91 24.80
N PRO A 3 -23.03 -65.72 25.40
CA PRO A 3 -23.10 -64.48 24.67
C PRO A 3 -21.71 -63.97 24.31
N GLU A 4 -21.53 -63.59 23.09
CA GLU A 4 -20.34 -62.93 22.53
C GLU A 4 -20.06 -61.59 23.21
N GLY A 5 -18.83 -61.39 23.65
CA GLY A 5 -18.41 -60.12 24.26
C GLY A 5 -18.32 -59.00 23.28
N GLU A 6 -19.02 -57.91 23.56
CA GLU A 6 -18.87 -56.58 22.93
C GLU A 6 -17.47 -56.05 23.23
N GLY A 7 -16.59 -56.08 22.23
CA GLY A 7 -15.26 -55.50 22.30
C GLY A 7 -15.33 -53.97 22.35
N ASP A 8 -14.98 -53.43 23.53
CA ASP A 8 -14.74 -52.00 23.78
C ASP A 8 -13.68 -51.47 22.81
N ARG A 9 -14.11 -50.91 21.69
CA ARG A 9 -13.24 -50.16 20.74
C ARG A 9 -12.95 -48.80 21.31
N ARG A 10 -12.04 -48.73 22.27
CA ARG A 10 -11.41 -47.46 22.62
C ARG A 10 -10.55 -47.01 21.43
N ARG A 11 -11.10 -46.08 20.61
CA ARG A 11 -10.35 -45.42 19.55
C ARG A 11 -9.28 -44.54 20.19
N GLY A 12 -8.06 -45.03 20.33
CA GLY A 12 -6.90 -44.26 20.75
C GLY A 12 -6.61 -43.12 19.73
N VAL A 13 -6.11 -42.02 20.26
CA VAL A 13 -5.66 -40.89 19.40
C VAL A 13 -4.52 -41.38 18.51
N THR A 14 -4.67 -41.30 17.21
CA THR A 14 -3.65 -41.73 16.25
C THR A 14 -2.56 -40.70 16.10
N GLY A 15 -1.31 -41.10 15.77
CA GLY A 15 -0.18 -40.20 15.58
C GLY A 15 -0.46 -39.07 14.56
N TRP A 16 -1.33 -39.34 13.56
CA TRP A 16 -1.75 -38.34 12.59
C TRP A 16 -2.56 -37.19 13.20
N VAL A 17 -3.40 -37.46 14.22
CA VAL A 17 -4.13 -36.42 14.94
C VAL A 17 -3.18 -35.51 15.69
N VAL A 18 -2.15 -36.08 16.32
CA VAL A 18 -1.10 -35.32 17.03
C VAL A 18 -0.35 -34.43 16.05
N ALA A 19 0.05 -34.95 14.90
CA ALA A 19 0.74 -34.18 13.85
C ALA A 19 -0.12 -33.02 13.32
N ALA A 20 -1.42 -33.29 13.04
CA ALA A 20 -2.35 -32.26 12.53
C ALA A 20 -2.55 -31.12 13.55
N VAL A 21 -2.71 -31.45 14.84
CA VAL A 21 -2.90 -30.44 15.89
C VAL A 21 -1.63 -29.59 16.07
N TRP A 22 -0.44 -30.17 15.96
CA TRP A 22 0.82 -29.38 16.01
C TRP A 22 1.02 -28.50 14.79
N LEU A 23 0.66 -28.94 13.58
CA LEU A 23 0.69 -28.13 12.38
C LEU A 23 -0.25 -26.90 12.49
N LEU A 24 -1.46 -27.11 13.02
CA LEU A 24 -2.41 -26.04 13.31
C LEU A 24 -1.85 -25.05 14.35
N THR A 25 -1.18 -25.57 15.40
CA THR A 25 -0.59 -24.74 16.46
C THR A 25 0.56 -23.88 15.93
N ILE A 26 1.41 -24.46 15.09
CA ILE A 26 2.51 -23.73 14.43
C ILE A 26 1.96 -22.64 13.52
N GLY A 27 0.95 -22.95 12.70
CA GLY A 27 0.29 -21.98 11.82
C GLY A 27 -0.38 -20.83 12.59
N LEU A 28 -1.08 -21.14 13.68
CA LEU A 28 -1.69 -20.12 14.55
C LEU A 28 -0.63 -19.28 15.27
N GLY A 29 0.46 -19.88 15.76
CA GLY A 29 1.58 -19.15 16.35
C GLY A 29 2.20 -18.16 15.39
N TYR A 30 2.38 -18.57 14.13
CA TYR A 30 2.88 -17.70 13.06
C TYR A 30 1.94 -16.53 12.76
N THR A 31 0.62 -16.76 12.65
CA THR A 31 -0.37 -15.72 12.36
C THR A 31 -0.53 -14.74 13.51
N VAL A 32 -0.57 -15.22 14.75
CA VAL A 32 -0.67 -14.39 15.96
C VAL A 32 0.58 -13.53 16.14
N ALA A 33 1.78 -14.10 15.96
CA ALA A 33 3.02 -13.33 16.02
C ALA A 33 3.05 -12.21 14.97
N GLY A 34 2.56 -12.47 13.74
CA GLY A 34 2.45 -11.45 12.72
C GLY A 34 1.47 -10.33 13.04
N GLY A 35 0.37 -10.62 13.75
CA GLY A 35 -0.62 -9.63 14.15
C GLY A 35 -0.27 -8.85 15.43
N PHE A 36 0.58 -9.43 16.30
CA PHE A 36 0.88 -8.87 17.62
C PHE A 36 2.28 -8.28 17.78
N LEU A 37 3.26 -8.83 17.05
CA LEU A 37 4.66 -8.48 17.19
C LEU A 37 5.27 -7.98 15.87
N GLY A 38 4.64 -8.27 14.74
CA GLY A 38 5.19 -8.01 13.41
C GLY A 38 5.05 -6.58 12.92
N ASP A 39 4.10 -5.84 13.45
CA ASP A 39 3.97 -4.40 13.27
C ASP A 39 3.77 -3.80 14.66
N SER A 40 4.85 -3.52 15.34
CA SER A 40 4.85 -2.56 16.44
C SER A 40 4.45 -1.23 15.83
N VAL A 41 3.15 -1.02 15.72
CA VAL A 41 2.58 0.26 15.35
C VAL A 41 2.83 1.13 16.58
N GLU A 42 3.91 1.90 16.55
CA GLU A 42 4.14 2.97 17.50
C GLU A 42 2.92 3.88 17.44
N GLY A 43 2.10 3.88 18.49
CA GLY A 43 0.92 4.74 18.61
C GLY A 43 -0.43 4.04 18.77
N ILE A 44 -0.51 2.70 18.71
CA ILE A 44 -1.76 2.02 19.11
C ILE A 44 -1.74 1.79 20.62
N ASP A 45 -2.73 2.35 21.30
CA ASP A 45 -3.01 2.06 22.71
C ASP A 45 -3.17 0.53 22.90
N PRO A 46 -2.28 -0.13 23.66
CA PRO A 46 -2.33 -1.59 23.84
C PRO A 46 -3.67 -2.09 24.41
N SER A 47 -4.44 -1.22 25.07
CA SER A 47 -5.76 -1.55 25.61
C SER A 47 -6.81 -1.81 24.51
N ARG A 48 -6.59 -1.33 23.30
CA ARG A 48 -7.50 -1.47 22.14
C ARG A 48 -7.21 -2.69 21.27
N ILE A 49 -6.11 -3.41 21.54
CA ILE A 49 -5.77 -4.62 20.81
C ILE A 49 -6.62 -5.78 21.32
N SER A 50 -7.39 -6.40 20.45
CA SER A 50 -8.15 -7.60 20.82
C SER A 50 -7.22 -8.70 21.30
N LYS A 51 -7.42 -9.17 22.54
CA LYS A 51 -6.66 -10.30 23.11
C LYS A 51 -7.18 -11.67 22.64
N ILE A 52 -8.29 -11.69 21.89
CA ILE A 52 -8.93 -12.91 21.43
C ILE A 52 -7.99 -13.83 20.64
N PRO A 53 -7.19 -13.35 19.67
CA PRO A 53 -6.26 -14.22 18.93
C PRO A 53 -5.19 -14.87 19.82
N VAL A 54 -4.71 -14.15 20.83
CA VAL A 54 -3.69 -14.68 21.79
C VAL A 54 -4.32 -15.76 22.68
N VAL A 55 -5.52 -15.51 23.18
CA VAL A 55 -6.25 -16.49 24.00
C VAL A 55 -6.55 -17.74 23.17
N MET A 56 -7.00 -17.60 21.93
CA MET A 56 -7.28 -18.71 21.03
C MET A 56 -6.01 -19.53 20.73
N ALA A 57 -4.90 -18.88 20.42
CA ALA A 57 -3.62 -19.55 20.17
C ALA A 57 -3.13 -20.30 21.42
N SER A 58 -3.29 -19.70 22.60
CA SER A 58 -2.94 -20.34 23.88
C SER A 58 -3.79 -21.58 24.15
N LEU A 59 -5.11 -21.53 23.88
CA LEU A 59 -6.01 -22.66 24.04
C LEU A 59 -5.67 -23.81 23.06
N VAL A 60 -5.34 -23.50 21.81
CA VAL A 60 -4.92 -24.49 20.82
C VAL A 60 -3.59 -25.13 21.22
N LEU A 61 -2.64 -24.35 21.75
CA LEU A 61 -1.37 -24.87 22.27
C LEU A 61 -1.58 -25.83 23.45
N LEU A 62 -2.44 -25.47 24.40
CA LEU A 62 -2.81 -26.33 25.53
C LEU A 62 -3.50 -27.62 25.06
N ALA A 63 -4.38 -27.53 24.06
CA ALA A 63 -5.02 -28.69 23.45
C ALA A 63 -4.01 -29.60 22.75
N ALA A 64 -3.04 -29.04 22.03
CA ALA A 64 -1.96 -29.81 21.39
C ALA A 64 -1.13 -30.58 22.41
N MET A 65 -0.77 -29.94 23.52
CA MET A 65 -0.06 -30.59 24.62
C MET A 65 -0.88 -31.71 25.27
N ALA A 66 -2.18 -31.45 25.55
CA ALA A 66 -3.08 -32.44 26.14
C ALA A 66 -3.27 -33.68 25.22
N VAL A 67 -3.49 -33.45 23.92
CA VAL A 67 -3.61 -34.52 22.92
C VAL A 67 -2.31 -35.36 22.86
N THR A 68 -1.15 -34.72 22.91
CA THR A 68 0.14 -35.37 22.88
C THR A 68 0.34 -36.26 24.16
N VAL A 69 -0.07 -35.76 25.34
CA VAL A 69 -0.04 -36.50 26.59
C VAL A 69 -0.97 -37.73 26.58
N VAL A 70 -2.23 -37.53 26.07
CA VAL A 70 -3.20 -38.63 25.95
C VAL A 70 -2.70 -39.69 24.97
N TRP A 71 -2.14 -39.27 23.84
CA TRP A 71 -1.53 -40.17 22.87
C TRP A 71 -0.36 -40.96 23.47
N ALA A 72 0.56 -40.29 24.17
CA ALA A 72 1.70 -40.94 24.84
C ALA A 72 1.26 -41.93 25.93
N ARG A 73 0.17 -41.64 26.68
CA ARG A 73 -0.41 -42.53 27.68
C ARG A 73 -1.15 -43.71 27.04
N GLY A 74 -1.89 -43.51 25.97
CA GLY A 74 -2.59 -44.58 25.25
C GLY A 74 -1.65 -45.64 24.70
N ILE A 75 -0.48 -45.22 24.21
CA ILE A 75 0.56 -46.13 23.74
C ILE A 75 1.14 -46.96 24.92
N GLY A 76 1.04 -46.46 26.16
CA GLY A 76 1.47 -47.20 27.36
C GLY A 76 0.46 -48.21 27.86
N ALA A 77 -0.85 -48.03 27.59
CA ALA A 77 -1.90 -48.91 28.05
C ALA A 77 -2.01 -50.23 27.24
N ASP A 78 -1.70 -50.19 25.93
CA ASP A 78 -1.71 -51.38 25.07
C ASP A 78 -0.49 -52.33 25.30
N ALA A 79 0.44 -51.94 26.14
CA ALA A 79 1.66 -52.70 26.44
C ALA A 79 1.57 -53.56 27.70
N GLY A 80 0.38 -53.70 28.29
CA GLY A 80 0.16 -54.41 29.57
C GLY A 80 0.18 -55.96 29.52
N SER A 81 0.55 -56.57 28.38
CA SER A 81 0.65 -58.04 28.26
C SER A 81 1.94 -58.47 27.54
N GLY A 82 3.07 -58.40 28.24
CA GLY A 82 4.28 -59.04 27.75
C GLY A 82 5.56 -58.22 27.82
N GLU A 83 6.44 -58.56 28.73
CA GLU A 83 7.87 -58.39 28.81
C GLU A 83 8.56 -57.20 28.11
N GLY A 84 9.06 -56.26 28.90
CA GLY A 84 10.14 -55.37 28.49
C GLY A 84 10.05 -53.96 29.04
N SER A 85 10.66 -53.65 30.21
CA SER A 85 10.73 -52.32 30.85
C SER A 85 11.38 -51.22 29.99
N GLY A 86 11.91 -51.56 28.81
CA GLY A 86 12.54 -50.61 27.87
C GLY A 86 11.56 -49.90 26.90
N SER A 87 10.38 -50.47 26.66
CA SER A 87 9.45 -49.95 25.66
C SER A 87 8.67 -48.70 26.13
N GLY A 88 8.24 -48.66 27.38
CA GLY A 88 7.53 -47.53 27.99
C GLY A 88 8.39 -46.25 28.08
N ARG A 89 9.66 -46.43 28.45
CA ARG A 89 10.61 -45.31 28.55
C ARG A 89 10.92 -44.68 27.17
N ARG A 90 11.11 -45.51 26.14
CA ARG A 90 11.32 -45.03 24.75
C ARG A 90 10.11 -44.27 24.21
N ARG A 91 8.89 -44.72 24.51
CA ARG A 91 7.62 -44.09 24.07
C ARG A 91 7.34 -42.82 24.83
N PHE A 92 7.60 -42.73 26.12
CA PHE A 92 7.54 -41.50 26.89
C PHE A 92 8.52 -40.45 26.34
N LEU A 93 9.74 -40.86 26.03
CA LEU A 93 10.76 -40.00 25.44
C LEU A 93 10.37 -39.52 24.05
N ALA A 94 9.73 -40.37 23.22
CA ALA A 94 9.21 -39.98 21.91
C ALA A 94 8.06 -38.94 22.03
N GLY A 95 7.12 -39.12 22.97
CA GLY A 95 6.06 -38.16 23.25
C GLY A 95 6.58 -36.79 23.75
N ALA A 96 7.55 -36.83 24.67
CA ALA A 96 8.22 -35.67 25.20
C ALA A 96 9.02 -34.93 24.09
N ALA A 97 9.74 -35.67 23.24
CA ALA A 97 10.47 -35.11 22.11
C ALA A 97 9.52 -34.46 21.06
N THR A 98 8.37 -35.09 20.79
CA THR A 98 7.35 -34.52 19.88
C THR A 98 6.74 -33.24 20.43
N ALA A 99 6.42 -33.21 21.74
CA ALA A 99 5.90 -32.00 22.39
C ALA A 99 6.93 -30.88 22.41
N LEU A 100 8.18 -31.19 22.77
CA LEU A 100 9.27 -30.21 22.77
C LEU A 100 9.59 -29.71 21.35
N GLY A 101 9.66 -30.60 20.38
CA GLY A 101 9.85 -30.26 18.97
C GLY A 101 8.76 -29.35 18.42
N GLY A 102 7.48 -29.62 18.75
CA GLY A 102 6.34 -28.76 18.39
C GLY A 102 6.41 -27.39 19.04
N LEU A 103 6.79 -27.29 20.32
CA LEU A 103 6.98 -26.02 21.02
C LEU A 103 8.12 -25.20 20.41
N VAL A 104 9.27 -25.84 20.12
CA VAL A 104 10.40 -25.19 19.47
C VAL A 104 10.01 -24.71 18.07
N ALA A 105 9.33 -25.52 17.26
CA ALA A 105 8.88 -25.13 15.93
C ALA A 105 7.89 -23.98 15.98
N THR A 106 6.96 -23.95 16.96
CA THR A 106 6.03 -22.83 17.16
C THR A 106 6.77 -21.56 17.57
N ALA A 107 7.76 -21.66 18.48
CA ALA A 107 8.58 -20.53 18.88
C ALA A 107 9.44 -20.01 17.71
N VAL A 108 10.08 -20.90 16.94
CA VAL A 108 10.86 -20.53 15.75
C VAL A 108 9.99 -19.86 14.69
N ALA A 109 8.76 -20.35 14.46
CA ALA A 109 7.82 -19.73 13.53
C ALA A 109 7.37 -18.34 14.01
N ALA A 110 7.11 -18.19 15.31
CA ALA A 110 6.68 -16.92 15.90
C ALA A 110 7.83 -15.88 15.93
N PHE A 111 9.00 -16.27 16.41
CA PHE A 111 10.16 -15.38 16.52
C PHE A 111 10.86 -15.16 15.17
N GLY A 112 10.97 -16.19 14.34
CA GLY A 112 11.62 -16.11 13.03
C GLY A 112 10.96 -15.11 12.10
N ARG A 113 9.63 -14.96 12.20
CA ARG A 113 8.89 -13.91 11.49
C ARG A 113 9.27 -12.51 11.98
N ASN A 114 9.36 -12.31 13.29
CA ASN A 114 9.70 -11.01 13.89
C ASN A 114 11.17 -10.61 13.68
N LEU A 115 12.06 -11.60 13.58
CA LEU A 115 13.49 -11.39 13.33
C LEU A 115 13.80 -11.32 11.82
N GLY A 116 12.80 -11.40 10.96
CA GLY A 116 12.99 -11.35 9.51
C GLY A 116 13.65 -12.61 8.91
N TRP A 117 13.82 -13.69 9.70
CA TRP A 117 14.40 -14.95 9.22
C TRP A 117 13.44 -15.77 8.35
N MET A 118 12.14 -15.52 8.49
CA MET A 118 11.09 -16.12 7.69
C MET A 118 10.22 -15.01 7.11
N THR A 119 10.72 -14.36 6.09
CA THR A 119 9.84 -13.67 5.15
C THR A 119 9.14 -14.74 4.32
N VAL A 120 8.05 -15.28 4.81
CA VAL A 120 7.07 -15.87 3.92
C VAL A 120 6.37 -14.67 3.28
N THR A 121 6.92 -14.20 2.18
CA THR A 121 6.08 -13.71 1.11
C THR A 121 5.11 -14.87 0.89
N GLN A 122 3.90 -14.78 1.47
CA GLN A 122 2.82 -15.62 0.98
C GLN A 122 2.74 -15.27 -0.50
N PRO A 123 3.13 -16.16 -1.42
CA PRO A 123 2.67 -15.99 -2.75
C PRO A 123 1.16 -16.00 -2.59
N ASN A 124 0.53 -14.88 -2.86
CA ASN A 124 -0.91 -14.83 -2.98
C ASN A 124 -1.21 -15.59 -4.27
N ILE A 125 -1.08 -16.93 -4.19
CA ILE A 125 -1.16 -17.86 -5.33
C ILE A 125 -2.52 -17.72 -6.04
N LEU A 126 -3.47 -17.10 -5.35
CA LEU A 126 -4.82 -16.85 -5.83
C LEU A 126 -5.09 -15.38 -6.19
N ALA A 127 -4.19 -14.44 -5.89
CA ALA A 127 -4.39 -13.05 -6.28
C ALA A 127 -4.03 -12.85 -7.75
N GLU A 128 -4.94 -12.28 -8.52
CA GLU A 128 -4.71 -11.91 -9.93
C GLU A 128 -3.79 -10.70 -10.08
N THR A 129 -3.59 -9.95 -8.98
CA THR A 129 -2.86 -8.68 -8.95
C THR A 129 -1.77 -8.66 -7.89
N HIS A 130 -0.78 -7.79 -8.06
CA HIS A 130 0.31 -7.58 -7.09
C HIS A 130 0.92 -6.17 -7.22
N THR A 131 1.58 -5.70 -6.16
CA THR A 131 2.24 -4.39 -6.11
C THR A 131 3.76 -4.45 -5.88
N GLY A 132 4.30 -5.62 -5.64
CA GLY A 132 5.76 -5.84 -5.49
C GLY A 132 6.54 -5.53 -6.77
N ALA A 133 7.86 -5.48 -6.67
CA ALA A 133 8.74 -5.44 -7.83
C ALA A 133 8.51 -6.68 -8.70
N GLU A 134 8.70 -6.55 -9.99
CA GLU A 134 8.79 -7.74 -10.85
C GLU A 134 10.09 -8.49 -10.56
N SER A 135 10.14 -9.77 -10.95
CA SER A 135 11.35 -10.57 -10.76
C SER A 135 12.55 -9.85 -11.38
N PRO A 136 13.62 -9.63 -10.61
CA PRO A 136 14.77 -8.88 -11.07
C PRO A 136 15.32 -9.46 -12.38
N ARG A 137 15.76 -8.57 -13.27
CA ARG A 137 16.53 -8.94 -14.48
C ARG A 137 17.95 -8.39 -14.32
N PRO A 138 18.98 -9.15 -14.75
CA PRO A 138 20.37 -8.71 -14.62
C PRO A 138 20.63 -7.34 -15.24
N GLU A 139 19.96 -7.02 -16.35
CA GLU A 139 20.10 -5.74 -17.06
C GLU A 139 19.55 -4.53 -16.31
N TRP A 140 18.75 -4.73 -15.26
CA TRP A 140 18.24 -3.65 -14.43
C TRP A 140 19.18 -3.30 -13.26
N GLU A 141 20.07 -4.24 -12.92
CA GLU A 141 20.98 -4.08 -11.78
C GLU A 141 21.83 -2.82 -11.94
N GLY A 142 21.86 -2.02 -10.90
CA GLY A 142 22.61 -0.77 -10.90
C GLY A 142 21.99 0.36 -11.72
N ALA A 143 20.74 0.24 -12.17
CA ALA A 143 20.04 1.28 -12.93
C ALA A 143 20.04 2.63 -12.16
N ARG A 144 20.20 3.72 -12.90
CA ARG A 144 20.30 5.08 -12.36
C ARG A 144 19.44 6.04 -13.17
N VAL A 145 19.14 7.20 -12.58
CA VAL A 145 18.49 8.31 -13.31
C VAL A 145 19.33 8.70 -14.53
N GLN A 146 18.70 8.78 -15.69
CA GLN A 146 19.31 9.15 -16.97
C GLN A 146 18.79 10.49 -17.52
N ASP A 147 17.62 10.95 -17.06
CA ASP A 147 17.01 12.19 -17.54
C ASP A 147 16.59 13.08 -16.37
N TYR A 148 16.89 14.39 -16.50
CA TYR A 148 16.48 15.42 -15.55
C TYR A 148 15.73 16.51 -16.31
N ARG A 149 14.51 16.81 -15.88
CA ARG A 149 13.59 17.74 -16.53
C ARG A 149 13.32 18.95 -15.66
N LEU A 150 13.09 20.09 -16.30
CA LEU A 150 12.76 21.32 -15.59
C LEU A 150 11.38 21.17 -14.92
N LEU A 151 11.28 21.50 -13.64
CA LEU A 151 10.02 21.52 -12.91
C LEU A 151 9.38 22.91 -13.03
N GLY A 152 8.85 23.20 -14.21
CA GLY A 152 8.23 24.47 -14.51
C GLY A 152 9.06 25.68 -14.12
N ARG A 153 8.40 26.72 -13.58
CA ARG A 153 9.03 27.97 -13.16
C ARG A 153 9.89 27.87 -11.89
N THR A 154 9.94 26.69 -11.24
CA THR A 154 10.81 26.52 -10.06
C THR A 154 12.29 26.64 -10.37
N GLY A 155 12.67 26.49 -11.63
CA GLY A 155 14.06 26.48 -12.07
C GLY A 155 14.86 25.25 -11.69
N PHE A 156 14.28 24.31 -10.91
CA PHE A 156 14.96 23.09 -10.49
C PHE A 156 14.81 21.99 -11.54
N ARG A 157 15.89 21.26 -11.79
CA ARG A 157 15.85 20.07 -12.66
C ARG A 157 15.68 18.81 -11.81
N VAL A 158 14.52 18.19 -11.93
CA VAL A 158 14.13 16.98 -11.19
C VAL A 158 14.41 15.72 -12.01
N SER A 159 14.74 14.62 -11.35
CA SER A 159 14.81 13.29 -11.96
C SER A 159 13.44 12.94 -12.57
N ASP A 160 13.44 12.42 -13.79
CA ASP A 160 12.21 12.05 -14.52
C ASP A 160 11.39 10.99 -13.79
N ILE A 161 12.06 10.10 -13.02
CA ILE A 161 11.45 9.16 -12.10
C ILE A 161 11.83 9.58 -10.68
N SER A 162 10.82 9.77 -9.84
CA SER A 162 10.94 10.39 -8.53
C SER A 162 10.29 9.53 -7.44
N LEU A 163 10.79 9.68 -6.21
CA LEU A 163 10.36 8.86 -5.10
C LEU A 163 9.13 9.45 -4.41
N GLY A 164 8.01 8.73 -4.48
CA GLY A 164 6.85 8.90 -3.62
C GLY A 164 7.01 8.06 -2.36
N SER A 165 6.94 8.71 -1.21
CA SER A 165 7.27 8.05 0.05
C SER A 165 6.07 7.43 0.77
N GLY A 166 4.91 7.34 0.13
CA GLY A 166 3.68 6.87 0.76
C GLY A 166 3.74 5.48 1.41
N ARG A 167 4.76 4.69 1.07
CA ARG A 167 4.99 3.33 1.59
C ARG A 167 6.32 3.18 2.32
N ILE A 168 7.09 4.25 2.45
CA ILE A 168 8.38 4.27 3.13
C ILE A 168 8.15 4.46 4.62
N ARG A 169 8.75 3.61 5.44
CA ARG A 169 8.82 3.75 6.90
C ARG A 169 9.96 2.94 7.49
N GLY A 170 10.41 3.33 8.67
CA GLY A 170 11.44 2.62 9.42
C GLY A 170 12.78 2.48 8.67
N GLU A 171 13.60 1.54 9.06
CA GLU A 171 14.94 1.33 8.52
C GLU A 171 14.95 0.85 7.06
N VAL A 172 13.95 0.04 6.68
CA VAL A 172 13.83 -0.42 5.28
C VAL A 172 13.54 0.76 4.38
N GLY A 173 12.60 1.63 4.77
CA GLY A 173 12.27 2.83 4.03
C GLY A 173 13.44 3.80 3.94
N GLU A 174 14.20 3.98 5.01
CA GLU A 174 15.42 4.78 5.02
C GLU A 174 16.45 4.24 4.01
N ARG A 175 16.72 2.92 4.00
CA ARG A 175 17.66 2.31 3.04
C ARG A 175 17.22 2.49 1.59
N VAL A 176 15.93 2.28 1.30
CA VAL A 176 15.38 2.48 -0.05
C VAL A 176 15.54 3.93 -0.50
N ALA A 177 15.25 4.90 0.39
CA ALA A 177 15.42 6.31 0.07
C ALA A 177 16.90 6.68 -0.16
N ARG A 178 17.84 6.16 0.64
CA ARG A 178 19.28 6.36 0.43
C ARG A 178 19.74 5.80 -0.91
N GLU A 179 19.36 4.58 -1.23
CA GLU A 179 19.68 3.96 -2.52
C GLU A 179 19.16 4.80 -3.68
N ALA A 180 17.91 5.28 -3.60
CA ALA A 180 17.35 6.17 -4.61
C ALA A 180 18.16 7.46 -4.78
N ILE A 181 18.60 8.09 -3.66
CA ILE A 181 19.49 9.26 -3.68
C ILE A 181 20.80 8.93 -4.39
N GLU A 182 21.46 7.85 -4.03
CA GLU A 182 22.73 7.42 -4.59
C GLU A 182 22.64 7.10 -6.09
N ARG A 183 21.45 6.65 -6.54
CA ARG A 183 21.13 6.39 -7.95
C ARG A 183 20.67 7.62 -8.73
N GLY A 184 20.65 8.81 -8.11
CA GLY A 184 20.42 10.09 -8.77
C GLY A 184 19.00 10.63 -8.66
N VAL A 185 18.09 9.98 -7.91
CA VAL A 185 16.78 10.55 -7.59
C VAL A 185 16.98 11.81 -6.74
N ASN A 186 16.39 12.92 -7.19
CA ASN A 186 16.53 14.21 -6.50
C ASN A 186 15.19 14.93 -6.23
N TYR A 187 14.05 14.31 -6.56
CA TYR A 187 12.73 14.80 -6.15
C TYR A 187 12.07 13.76 -5.23
N PHE A 188 11.59 14.22 -4.07
CA PHE A 188 10.99 13.41 -3.03
C PHE A 188 9.65 14.00 -2.62
N ASP A 189 8.59 13.20 -2.75
CA ASP A 189 7.25 13.56 -2.29
C ASP A 189 6.89 12.80 -1.03
N THR A 190 6.48 13.55 -0.01
CA THR A 190 5.99 13.00 1.26
C THR A 190 4.74 13.71 1.74
N SER A 191 4.20 13.25 2.86
CA SER A 191 3.07 13.87 3.57
C SER A 191 3.03 13.39 5.02
N PRO A 192 2.55 14.21 5.96
CA PRO A 192 2.36 13.79 7.35
C PRO A 192 1.47 12.55 7.54
N ASP A 193 0.45 12.36 6.70
CA ASP A 193 -0.46 11.21 6.76
C ASP A 193 0.12 9.92 6.13
N TYR A 194 1.30 10.00 5.51
CA TYR A 194 1.94 8.83 4.94
C TYR A 194 2.59 7.98 6.04
N SER A 195 2.09 6.74 6.18
CA SER A 195 2.56 5.82 7.22
C SER A 195 2.54 6.44 8.62
N GLU A 196 1.52 7.26 8.93
CA GLU A 196 1.37 7.93 10.23
C GLU A 196 2.61 8.76 10.63
N ALA A 197 3.10 9.57 9.69
CA ALA A 197 4.33 10.34 9.74
C ALA A 197 5.64 9.52 9.66
N GLY A 198 5.58 8.21 9.61
CA GLY A 198 6.75 7.34 9.47
C GLY A 198 7.55 7.59 8.19
N SER A 199 6.88 8.05 7.14
CA SER A 199 7.49 8.45 5.88
C SER A 199 8.40 9.66 6.02
N GLU A 200 7.94 10.74 6.66
CA GLU A 200 8.76 11.93 6.89
C GLU A 200 9.96 11.64 7.80
N LEU A 201 9.78 10.79 8.82
CA LEU A 201 10.87 10.36 9.71
C LEU A 201 11.96 9.57 8.96
N ALA A 202 11.56 8.64 8.09
CA ALA A 202 12.49 7.85 7.29
C ALA A 202 13.25 8.71 6.28
N LEU A 203 12.54 9.62 5.58
CA LEU A 203 13.17 10.55 4.63
C LEU A 203 14.14 11.53 5.33
N GLY A 204 13.77 12.08 6.48
CA GLY A 204 14.64 12.97 7.25
C GLY A 204 15.99 12.35 7.56
N LYS A 205 16.01 11.08 7.96
CA LYS A 205 17.24 10.31 8.17
C LYS A 205 17.99 10.05 6.86
N ALA A 206 17.29 9.67 5.79
CA ALA A 206 17.91 9.34 4.52
C ALA A 206 18.57 10.54 3.85
N MET A 207 17.97 11.72 3.96
CA MET A 207 18.44 12.97 3.32
C MET A 207 19.61 13.64 4.04
N LYS A 208 20.02 13.15 5.20
CA LYS A 208 21.11 13.76 5.98
C LYS A 208 22.41 13.86 5.15
N GLY A 209 22.92 15.09 4.99
CA GLY A 209 24.09 15.39 4.17
C GLY A 209 23.82 15.57 2.66
N HIS A 210 22.57 15.45 2.21
CA HIS A 210 22.18 15.57 0.80
C HIS A 210 21.06 16.59 0.55
N ARG A 211 20.52 17.21 1.59
CA ARG A 211 19.30 18.05 1.52
C ARG A 211 19.38 19.17 0.50
N ASP A 212 20.52 19.79 0.36
CA ASP A 212 20.79 20.91 -0.56
C ASP A 212 20.70 20.52 -2.05
N LYS A 213 20.86 19.23 -2.36
CA LYS A 213 20.82 18.69 -3.73
C LYS A 213 19.44 18.12 -4.09
N MET A 214 18.48 18.22 -3.18
CA MET A 214 17.19 17.57 -3.31
C MET A 214 16.05 18.59 -3.35
N PHE A 215 15.03 18.27 -4.15
CA PHE A 215 13.75 18.95 -4.16
C PHE A 215 12.77 18.15 -3.31
N LEU A 216 12.37 18.69 -2.17
CA LEU A 216 11.52 18.03 -1.19
C LEU A 216 10.14 18.66 -1.17
N ALA A 217 9.12 17.84 -1.41
CA ALA A 217 7.73 18.23 -1.34
C ALA A 217 7.03 17.57 -0.13
N THR A 218 6.29 18.36 0.65
CA THR A 218 5.33 17.87 1.66
C THR A 218 3.97 18.52 1.47
N LYS A 219 3.02 18.28 2.38
CA LYS A 219 1.63 18.67 2.17
C LYS A 219 1.02 19.33 3.41
N PHE A 220 0.03 20.20 3.22
CA PHE A 220 -0.82 20.70 4.30
C PHE A 220 -1.72 19.57 4.82
N CYS A 221 -1.19 18.82 5.80
CA CYS A 221 -1.81 17.63 6.33
C CYS A 221 -1.35 17.38 7.77
N THR A 222 -2.13 16.61 8.52
CA THR A 222 -1.73 16.03 9.81
C THR A 222 -1.51 14.53 9.65
N PRO A 223 -0.87 13.84 10.61
CA PRO A 223 -0.79 12.37 10.59
C PRO A 223 -2.16 11.67 10.55
N GLN A 224 -3.22 12.35 11.00
CA GLN A 224 -4.58 11.82 11.03
C GLN A 224 -5.39 12.11 9.76
N GLY A 225 -4.88 12.97 8.86
CA GLY A 225 -5.53 13.32 7.60
C GLY A 225 -5.41 14.79 7.21
N HIS A 226 -6.19 15.15 6.19
CA HIS A 226 -6.13 16.47 5.57
C HIS A 226 -6.74 17.55 6.45
N LEU A 227 -6.17 18.76 6.42
CA LEU A 227 -6.83 19.93 6.99
C LEU A 227 -8.08 20.27 6.16
N PRO A 228 -9.21 20.58 6.82
CA PRO A 228 -10.39 21.10 6.12
C PRO A 228 -10.11 22.43 5.40
N THR A 229 -10.85 22.70 4.33
CA THR A 229 -10.87 24.03 3.70
C THR A 229 -11.30 25.09 4.71
N GLY A 230 -10.66 26.26 4.70
CA GLY A 230 -10.93 27.33 5.65
C GLY A 230 -10.34 27.13 7.06
N SER A 231 -9.48 26.13 7.25
CA SER A 231 -8.72 26.00 8.50
C SER A 231 -7.96 27.29 8.83
N PRO A 232 -7.75 27.64 10.12
CA PRO A 232 -6.98 28.82 10.49
C PRO A 232 -5.58 28.83 9.87
N VAL A 233 -5.06 30.01 9.54
CA VAL A 233 -3.70 30.20 8.97
C VAL A 233 -2.66 29.53 9.84
N GLU A 234 -2.76 29.68 11.15
CA GLU A 234 -1.86 29.10 12.14
C GLU A 234 -1.85 27.58 12.08
N ALA A 235 -2.98 26.93 11.85
CA ALA A 235 -3.06 25.47 11.73
C ALA A 235 -2.27 24.96 10.51
N TYR A 236 -2.34 25.67 9.37
CA TYR A 236 -1.53 25.36 8.19
C TYR A 236 -0.03 25.54 8.45
N ILE A 237 0.36 26.56 9.22
CA ILE A 237 1.76 26.80 9.58
C ILE A 237 2.27 25.71 10.51
N GLU A 238 1.52 25.38 11.56
CA GLU A 238 1.87 24.39 12.58
C GLU A 238 2.14 23.00 11.97
N VAL A 239 1.31 22.54 11.02
CA VAL A 239 1.53 21.23 10.38
C VAL A 239 2.81 21.21 9.57
N VAL A 240 3.20 22.31 8.90
CA VAL A 240 4.45 22.40 8.17
C VAL A 240 5.66 22.43 9.12
N GLU A 241 5.58 23.19 10.20
CA GLU A 241 6.64 23.22 11.21
C GLU A 241 6.84 21.87 11.88
N ALA A 242 5.75 21.12 12.12
CA ALA A 242 5.84 19.75 12.58
C ALA A 242 6.48 18.81 11.55
N SER A 243 6.19 19.00 10.25
CA SER A 243 6.85 18.28 9.16
C SER A 243 8.35 18.58 9.09
N LEU A 244 8.75 19.84 9.19
CA LEU A 244 10.17 20.23 9.19
C LEU A 244 10.95 19.53 10.31
N LYS A 245 10.35 19.42 11.51
CA LYS A 245 10.97 18.70 12.64
C LYS A 245 11.17 17.21 12.33
N ARG A 246 10.15 16.54 11.76
CA ARG A 246 10.24 15.12 11.38
C ARG A 246 11.24 14.89 10.25
N LEU A 247 11.24 15.77 9.27
CA LEU A 247 12.15 15.76 8.12
C LEU A 247 13.60 16.22 8.46
N GLN A 248 13.82 16.71 9.67
CA GLN A 248 15.14 17.18 10.16
C GLN A 248 15.76 18.23 9.20
N THR A 249 14.95 19.20 8.76
CA THR A 249 15.35 20.26 7.84
C THR A 249 14.66 21.57 8.21
N ASP A 250 15.25 22.70 7.85
CA ASP A 250 14.70 24.04 8.13
C ASP A 250 13.72 24.50 7.04
N TYR A 251 13.70 23.83 5.88
CA TYR A 251 12.82 24.18 4.77
C TYR A 251 12.40 22.99 3.94
N VAL A 252 11.27 23.14 3.26
CA VAL A 252 10.84 22.30 2.14
C VAL A 252 10.85 23.14 0.86
N ASP A 253 11.04 22.49 -0.29
CA ASP A 253 10.99 23.19 -1.57
C ASP A 253 9.54 23.45 -1.99
N LEU A 254 8.66 22.53 -1.72
CA LEU A 254 7.27 22.59 -2.19
C LEU A 254 6.29 22.16 -1.09
N ILE A 255 5.21 22.94 -0.96
CA ILE A 255 4.05 22.54 -0.15
C ILE A 255 2.85 22.35 -1.06
N HIS A 256 2.19 21.21 -0.97
CA HIS A 256 0.95 20.94 -1.69
C HIS A 256 -0.30 21.13 -0.82
N VAL A 257 -1.36 21.68 -1.40
CA VAL A 257 -2.74 21.43 -0.93
C VAL A 257 -3.06 19.98 -1.24
N HIS A 258 -3.18 19.13 -0.22
CA HIS A 258 -3.33 17.68 -0.37
C HIS A 258 -4.74 17.30 -0.80
N ALA A 259 -4.85 16.33 -1.72
CA ALA A 259 -6.13 15.80 -2.23
C ALA A 259 -7.12 16.93 -2.58
N CYS A 260 -6.65 17.89 -3.38
CA CYS A 260 -7.43 19.05 -3.77
C CYS A 260 -8.58 18.63 -4.69
N ASN A 261 -9.79 18.59 -4.14
CA ASN A 261 -10.99 18.06 -4.78
C ASN A 261 -11.99 19.14 -5.22
N SER A 262 -11.69 20.42 -4.98
CA SER A 262 -12.54 21.54 -5.40
C SER A 262 -11.71 22.79 -5.64
N VAL A 263 -12.25 23.69 -6.47
CA VAL A 263 -11.66 25.01 -6.73
C VAL A 263 -11.65 25.87 -5.46
N GLU A 264 -12.66 25.75 -4.60
CA GLU A 264 -12.71 26.42 -3.31
C GLU A 264 -11.51 26.01 -2.44
N ARG A 265 -11.20 24.70 -2.35
CA ARG A 265 -10.06 24.20 -1.61
C ARG A 265 -8.73 24.66 -2.21
N LEU A 266 -8.63 24.72 -3.53
CA LEU A 266 -7.44 25.24 -4.22
C LEU A 266 -7.19 26.70 -3.87
N LEU A 267 -8.25 27.51 -3.85
CA LEU A 267 -8.19 28.96 -3.65
C LEU A 267 -8.41 29.39 -2.20
N ASP A 268 -8.33 28.46 -1.24
CA ASP A 268 -8.49 28.76 0.20
C ASP A 268 -7.53 29.89 0.61
N PRO A 269 -8.06 31.08 0.97
CA PRO A 269 -7.24 32.25 1.28
C PRO A 269 -6.32 32.01 2.49
N ASN A 270 -6.73 31.20 3.45
CA ASN A 270 -5.94 30.89 4.61
C ASN A 270 -4.73 30.00 4.29
N ALA A 271 -4.90 29.02 3.38
CA ALA A 271 -3.80 28.21 2.89
C ALA A 271 -2.78 29.06 2.10
N HIS A 272 -3.25 29.97 1.26
CA HIS A 272 -2.38 30.90 0.52
C HIS A 272 -1.65 31.87 1.45
N GLU A 273 -2.32 32.44 2.45
CA GLU A 273 -1.69 33.31 3.44
C GLU A 273 -0.66 32.55 4.28
N ALA A 274 -0.97 31.34 4.71
CA ALA A 274 -0.02 30.48 5.45
C ALA A 274 1.22 30.21 4.60
N PHE A 275 1.06 29.88 3.33
CA PHE A 275 2.18 29.69 2.41
C PHE A 275 3.01 30.98 2.26
N ALA A 276 2.36 32.14 2.09
CA ALA A 276 3.07 33.43 1.97
C ALA A 276 3.94 33.71 3.20
N ARG A 277 3.42 33.45 4.41
CA ARG A 277 4.17 33.60 5.65
C ARG A 277 5.33 32.61 5.75
N LEU A 278 5.12 31.33 5.43
CA LEU A 278 6.15 30.29 5.41
C LEU A 278 7.25 30.63 4.40
N LYS A 279 6.87 31.13 3.22
CA LYS A 279 7.83 31.60 2.19
C LYS A 279 8.67 32.77 2.69
N LYS A 280 8.05 33.77 3.32
CA LYS A 280 8.75 34.91 3.92
C LYS A 280 9.73 34.48 5.02
N GLN A 281 9.40 33.42 5.76
CA GLN A 281 10.27 32.82 6.80
C GLN A 281 11.35 31.90 6.23
N GLY A 282 11.40 31.69 4.91
CA GLY A 282 12.34 30.77 4.26
C GLY A 282 12.04 29.28 4.50
N LYS A 283 10.87 28.94 5.08
CA LYS A 283 10.47 27.56 5.39
C LYS A 283 9.87 26.81 4.20
N ALA A 284 9.38 27.53 3.18
CA ALA A 284 8.85 26.97 1.93
C ALA A 284 9.25 27.84 0.74
N ARG A 285 9.47 27.24 -0.43
CA ARG A 285 9.88 27.98 -1.64
C ARG A 285 8.75 28.12 -2.66
N PHE A 286 8.03 27.02 -2.91
CA PHE A 286 7.02 26.91 -3.96
C PHE A 286 5.72 26.36 -3.41
N PHE A 287 4.61 26.66 -4.13
CA PHE A 287 3.29 26.23 -3.76
C PHE A 287 2.64 25.39 -4.85
N GLY A 288 1.91 24.35 -4.47
CA GLY A 288 1.29 23.44 -5.41
C GLY A 288 0.06 22.76 -4.82
N PHE A 289 -0.50 21.84 -5.60
CA PHE A 289 -1.59 20.98 -5.16
C PHE A 289 -1.42 19.57 -5.72
N SER A 290 -2.08 18.59 -5.09
CA SER A 290 -2.21 17.24 -5.60
C SER A 290 -3.67 16.88 -5.80
N SER A 291 -4.02 16.29 -6.96
CA SER A 291 -5.37 15.85 -7.25
C SER A 291 -5.43 14.57 -8.08
N HIS A 292 -6.35 13.69 -7.70
CA HIS A 292 -6.73 12.49 -8.43
C HIS A 292 -8.24 12.25 -8.34
N THR A 293 -9.00 13.29 -8.01
CA THR A 293 -10.45 13.26 -7.81
C THR A 293 -11.20 13.48 -9.12
N PRO A 294 -12.51 13.24 -9.18
CA PRO A 294 -13.33 13.53 -10.35
C PRO A 294 -13.26 14.99 -10.81
N ASN A 295 -12.99 15.92 -9.89
CA ASN A 295 -12.90 17.35 -10.19
C ASN A 295 -11.53 17.82 -10.65
N LEU A 296 -10.59 16.90 -10.91
CA LEU A 296 -9.21 17.21 -11.27
C LEU A 296 -9.11 18.22 -12.41
N GLU A 297 -9.93 18.07 -13.45
CA GLU A 297 -9.94 18.98 -14.61
C GLU A 297 -10.28 20.41 -14.22
N ALA A 298 -11.36 20.60 -13.46
CA ALA A 298 -11.79 21.92 -13.00
C ALA A 298 -10.73 22.57 -12.10
N VAL A 299 -10.15 21.79 -11.18
CA VAL A 299 -9.12 22.25 -10.23
C VAL A 299 -7.83 22.63 -10.98
N ALA A 300 -7.39 21.80 -11.93
CA ALA A 300 -6.18 22.05 -12.70
C ALA A 300 -6.30 23.29 -13.58
N ASN A 301 -7.45 23.47 -14.26
CA ASN A 301 -7.73 24.66 -15.05
C ASN A 301 -7.72 25.92 -14.18
N ALA A 302 -8.41 25.89 -13.02
CA ALA A 302 -8.43 27.01 -12.09
C ALA A 302 -7.02 27.35 -11.58
N ALA A 303 -6.17 26.35 -11.31
CA ALA A 303 -4.78 26.57 -10.88
C ALA A 303 -3.92 27.27 -11.95
N ILE A 304 -4.10 26.87 -13.22
CA ILE A 304 -3.39 27.49 -14.35
C ILE A 304 -3.84 28.96 -14.53
N ASP A 305 -5.15 29.23 -14.40
CA ASP A 305 -5.72 30.56 -14.58
C ASP A 305 -5.40 31.49 -13.41
N ASP A 306 -5.37 30.99 -12.17
CA ASP A 306 -5.00 31.76 -10.97
C ASP A 306 -3.53 32.24 -11.00
N GLY A 307 -2.63 31.43 -11.52
CA GLY A 307 -1.22 31.77 -11.72
C GLY A 307 -0.33 31.74 -10.48
N ARG A 308 -0.87 31.51 -9.27
CA ARG A 308 -0.10 31.40 -8.00
C ARG A 308 0.48 30.03 -7.75
N ILE A 309 0.01 29.01 -8.47
CA ILE A 309 0.45 27.62 -8.31
C ILE A 309 1.69 27.36 -9.16
N ASP A 310 2.76 26.91 -8.53
CA ASP A 310 4.03 26.60 -9.18
C ASP A 310 4.12 25.18 -9.71
N VAL A 311 3.49 24.23 -9.00
CA VAL A 311 3.54 22.80 -9.34
C VAL A 311 2.18 22.14 -9.12
N MET A 312 1.76 21.31 -10.04
CA MET A 312 0.60 20.43 -9.88
C MET A 312 0.97 18.96 -10.04
N MET A 313 0.51 18.17 -9.05
CA MET A 313 0.67 16.72 -9.04
C MET A 313 -0.68 16.08 -9.38
N LEU A 314 -0.76 15.47 -10.56
CA LEU A 314 -1.98 14.98 -11.13
C LEU A 314 -1.95 13.47 -11.40
N ALA A 315 -3.10 12.80 -11.27
CA ALA A 315 -3.24 11.45 -11.78
C ALA A 315 -3.11 11.47 -13.31
N TYR A 316 -2.01 10.90 -13.82
CA TYR A 316 -1.73 10.83 -15.25
C TYR A 316 -1.10 9.47 -15.59
N HIS A 317 -1.77 8.71 -16.47
CA HIS A 317 -1.41 7.33 -16.82
C HIS A 317 -1.89 7.00 -18.23
N HIS A 318 -1.42 5.89 -18.80
CA HIS A 318 -1.91 5.42 -20.10
C HIS A 318 -3.45 5.22 -20.06
N GLY A 319 -4.12 5.55 -21.13
CA GLY A 319 -5.59 5.54 -21.19
C GLY A 319 -6.26 6.65 -20.37
N ALA A 320 -5.52 7.67 -19.90
CA ALA A 320 -6.10 8.90 -19.39
C ALA A 320 -6.86 9.61 -20.53
N TRP A 321 -7.93 10.32 -20.18
CA TRP A 321 -8.75 10.98 -21.17
C TRP A 321 -7.98 12.11 -21.91
N PRO A 322 -8.25 12.33 -23.21
CA PRO A 322 -7.43 13.22 -24.05
C PRO A 322 -7.31 14.65 -23.53
N GLN A 323 -8.35 15.18 -22.89
CA GLN A 323 -8.36 16.53 -22.33
C GLN A 323 -7.29 16.75 -21.27
N LEU A 324 -6.92 15.71 -20.53
CA LEU A 324 -5.87 15.82 -19.53
C LEU A 324 -4.50 16.13 -20.16
N ALA A 325 -4.20 15.56 -21.33
CA ALA A 325 -2.97 15.90 -22.05
C ALA A 325 -2.92 17.39 -22.38
N SER A 326 -4.02 17.95 -22.88
CA SER A 326 -4.12 19.41 -23.18
C SER A 326 -3.96 20.28 -21.93
N ILE A 327 -4.49 19.84 -20.77
CA ILE A 327 -4.29 20.55 -19.50
C ILE A 327 -2.82 20.53 -19.09
N VAL A 328 -2.15 19.37 -19.23
CA VAL A 328 -0.73 19.23 -18.94
C VAL A 328 0.12 20.12 -19.84
N ASP A 329 -0.17 20.18 -21.14
CA ASP A 329 0.53 21.04 -22.11
C ASP A 329 0.31 22.53 -21.77
N ARG A 330 -0.91 22.95 -21.51
CA ARG A 330 -1.23 24.32 -21.11
C ARG A 330 -0.54 24.73 -19.80
N ALA A 331 -0.42 23.82 -18.85
CA ALA A 331 0.31 24.07 -17.61
C ALA A 331 1.79 24.31 -17.87
N ALA A 332 2.42 23.49 -18.72
CA ALA A 332 3.81 23.64 -19.10
C ALA A 332 4.06 24.96 -19.83
N GLU A 333 3.18 25.35 -20.75
CA GLU A 333 3.21 26.67 -21.45
C GLU A 333 3.16 27.86 -20.47
N LYS A 334 2.41 27.71 -19.37
CA LYS A 334 2.33 28.73 -18.30
C LYS A 334 3.45 28.61 -17.26
N GLY A 335 4.40 27.70 -17.48
CA GLY A 335 5.52 27.49 -16.58
C GLY A 335 5.15 26.77 -15.27
N VAL A 336 4.00 26.11 -15.20
CA VAL A 336 3.60 25.29 -14.06
C VAL A 336 4.23 23.91 -14.22
N GLY A 337 4.98 23.45 -13.20
CA GLY A 337 5.57 22.12 -13.22
C GLY A 337 4.50 21.02 -13.07
N VAL A 338 4.61 19.95 -13.83
CA VAL A 338 3.65 18.83 -13.79
C VAL A 338 4.33 17.57 -13.28
N VAL A 339 3.83 17.04 -12.18
CA VAL A 339 4.23 15.77 -11.59
C VAL A 339 3.13 14.75 -11.81
N ALA A 340 3.43 13.67 -12.52
CA ALA A 340 2.47 12.59 -12.77
C ALA A 340 2.45 11.61 -11.60
N MET A 341 1.27 11.33 -11.04
CA MET A 341 1.07 10.28 -10.05
C MET A 341 0.04 9.24 -10.53
N LYS A 342 -0.11 8.12 -9.81
CA LYS A 342 -1.02 7.02 -10.16
C LYS A 342 -0.72 6.42 -11.53
N THR A 343 0.51 6.47 -11.94
CA THR A 343 1.00 6.12 -13.28
C THR A 343 0.77 4.67 -13.68
N LEU A 344 0.62 3.76 -12.69
CA LEU A 344 0.33 2.34 -12.92
C LEU A 344 -1.17 2.03 -13.06
N LYS A 345 -2.07 3.01 -12.84
CA LYS A 345 -3.52 2.83 -12.98
C LYS A 345 -4.16 1.83 -11.98
N GLY A 346 -3.36 1.07 -11.25
CA GLY A 346 -3.74 0.06 -10.29
C GLY A 346 -2.58 -0.88 -9.95
N ALA A 347 -2.90 -2.05 -9.36
CA ALA A 347 -1.92 -3.11 -9.17
C ALA A 347 -1.65 -3.86 -10.48
N LYS A 348 -0.46 -4.43 -10.60
CA LYS A 348 -0.07 -5.22 -11.77
C LYS A 348 -0.91 -6.50 -11.85
N HIS A 349 -1.37 -6.86 -13.02
CA HIS A 349 -2.16 -8.06 -13.25
C HIS A 349 -1.25 -9.24 -13.63
N ARG A 350 -1.48 -10.43 -13.08
CA ARG A 350 -0.65 -11.62 -13.37
C ARG A 350 -0.70 -12.07 -14.83
N GLY A 351 -1.83 -11.86 -15.52
CA GLY A 351 -1.95 -12.13 -16.95
C GLY A 351 -0.98 -11.36 -17.85
N LEU A 352 -0.24 -10.38 -17.30
CA LEU A 352 0.84 -9.70 -18.02
C LEU A 352 2.11 -10.54 -18.13
N LEU A 353 2.28 -11.55 -17.26
CA LEU A 353 3.48 -12.40 -17.25
C LEU A 353 3.66 -13.19 -18.55
N GLU A 354 2.57 -13.47 -19.26
CA GLU A 354 2.61 -14.20 -20.55
C GLU A 354 3.32 -13.41 -21.66
N LYS A 355 3.39 -12.07 -21.55
CA LYS A 355 4.05 -11.20 -22.55
C LYS A 355 5.35 -10.57 -22.04
N ARG A 356 5.88 -11.10 -20.96
CA ARG A 356 7.03 -10.54 -20.27
C ARG A 356 8.32 -10.56 -21.06
N ASP A 357 8.48 -11.54 -21.96
CA ASP A 357 9.73 -11.71 -22.73
C ASP A 357 9.89 -10.68 -23.86
N GLU A 358 8.81 -10.00 -24.26
CA GLU A 358 8.78 -9.02 -25.34
C GLU A 358 8.98 -7.58 -24.88
N ALA A 359 8.67 -7.29 -23.60
CA ALA A 359 8.80 -5.97 -22.98
C ALA A 359 9.62 -6.04 -21.69
N ASP A 360 10.11 -4.91 -21.21
CA ASP A 360 10.86 -4.85 -19.95
C ASP A 360 9.97 -5.28 -18.76
N SER A 361 9.16 -4.37 -18.24
CA SER A 361 8.11 -4.67 -17.27
C SER A 361 6.88 -3.79 -17.53
N TYR A 362 5.73 -4.19 -16.98
CA TYR A 362 4.55 -3.34 -17.04
C TYR A 362 4.79 -1.96 -16.41
N THR A 363 5.47 -1.93 -15.28
CA THR A 363 5.83 -0.68 -14.59
C THR A 363 6.68 0.22 -15.49
N GLN A 364 7.69 -0.35 -16.12
CA GLN A 364 8.57 0.41 -17.03
C GLN A 364 7.84 0.87 -18.28
N ALA A 365 6.97 0.03 -18.86
CA ALA A 365 6.12 0.41 -19.99
C ALA A 365 5.22 1.61 -19.64
N ALA A 366 4.57 1.57 -18.48
CA ALA A 366 3.72 2.67 -17.99
C ALA A 366 4.52 3.95 -17.75
N PHE A 367 5.72 3.87 -17.17
CA PHE A 367 6.58 5.03 -16.93
C PHE A 367 7.07 5.66 -18.23
N LYS A 368 7.54 4.85 -19.17
CA LYS A 368 7.96 5.31 -20.50
C LYS A 368 6.82 6.01 -21.25
N TRP A 369 5.59 5.50 -21.11
CA TRP A 369 4.41 6.13 -21.70
C TRP A 369 4.15 7.52 -21.11
N VAL A 370 4.13 7.64 -19.78
CA VAL A 370 3.93 8.92 -19.07
C VAL A 370 5.02 9.92 -19.43
N LEU A 371 6.28 9.50 -19.41
CA LEU A 371 7.44 10.32 -19.70
C LEU A 371 7.62 10.62 -21.20
N ALA A 372 6.87 9.96 -22.08
CA ALA A 372 6.83 10.31 -23.50
C ALA A 372 6.18 11.68 -23.74
N ASN A 373 5.31 12.15 -22.82
CA ASN A 373 4.80 13.52 -22.83
C ASN A 373 5.88 14.49 -22.32
N PRO A 374 6.43 15.40 -23.17
CA PRO A 374 7.48 16.33 -22.77
C PRO A 374 7.03 17.38 -21.75
N SER A 375 5.72 17.63 -21.65
CA SER A 375 5.13 18.57 -20.70
C SER A 375 5.04 18.01 -19.27
N VAL A 376 5.30 16.71 -19.07
CA VAL A 376 5.44 16.09 -17.76
C VAL A 376 6.85 16.27 -17.28
N SER A 377 7.05 16.97 -16.16
CA SER A 377 8.37 17.20 -15.55
C SER A 377 8.96 15.91 -14.94
N CYS A 378 8.16 15.17 -14.20
CA CYS A 378 8.54 13.88 -13.64
C CYS A 378 7.30 13.05 -13.30
N LEU A 379 7.52 11.78 -13.04
CA LEU A 379 6.53 10.93 -12.37
C LEU A 379 6.97 10.63 -10.94
N VAL A 380 5.98 10.47 -10.04
CA VAL A 380 6.19 10.04 -8.67
C VAL A 380 5.54 8.67 -8.43
N ILE A 381 6.31 7.76 -7.86
CA ILE A 381 5.90 6.39 -7.57
C ILE A 381 6.41 5.95 -6.21
N SER A 382 5.66 5.11 -5.50
CA SER A 382 6.11 4.55 -4.22
C SER A 382 7.16 3.47 -4.43
N PHE A 383 8.36 3.70 -3.91
CA PHE A 383 9.39 2.68 -3.80
C PHE A 383 9.17 1.93 -2.48
N ARG A 384 9.05 0.62 -2.50
CA ARG A 384 8.76 -0.20 -1.32
C ARG A 384 9.97 -1.01 -0.85
N GLU A 385 10.80 -1.42 -1.79
CA GLU A 385 11.93 -2.31 -1.61
C GLU A 385 13.08 -1.93 -2.56
N LEU A 386 14.27 -2.43 -2.31
CA LEU A 386 15.44 -2.11 -3.13
C LEU A 386 15.28 -2.55 -4.59
N ALA A 387 14.62 -3.68 -4.83
CA ALA A 387 14.34 -4.15 -6.19
C ALA A 387 13.52 -3.15 -7.02
N ASN A 388 12.70 -2.30 -6.37
CA ASN A 388 12.00 -1.24 -7.09
C ASN A 388 12.96 -0.16 -7.62
N VAL A 389 14.09 0.07 -6.96
CA VAL A 389 15.08 1.06 -7.42
C VAL A 389 15.64 0.62 -8.76
N ASP A 390 16.05 -0.64 -8.87
CA ASP A 390 16.58 -1.21 -10.12
C ASP A 390 15.51 -1.23 -11.23
N GLU A 391 14.32 -1.81 -10.96
CA GLU A 391 13.23 -1.90 -11.92
C GLU A 391 12.79 -0.53 -12.44
N TYR A 392 12.58 0.43 -11.53
CA TYR A 392 11.98 1.71 -11.89
C TYR A 392 12.96 2.62 -12.62
N LEU A 393 14.17 2.74 -12.11
CA LEU A 393 15.17 3.62 -12.71
C LEU A 393 15.69 3.12 -14.06
N PHE A 394 15.53 1.83 -14.36
CA PHE A 394 15.85 1.31 -15.70
C PHE A 394 14.99 1.93 -16.81
N ALA A 395 13.82 2.47 -16.48
CA ALA A 395 12.96 3.19 -17.44
C ALA A 395 13.37 4.65 -17.67
N SER A 396 14.25 5.21 -16.81
CA SER A 396 14.65 6.62 -16.89
C SER A 396 15.30 6.94 -18.23
N GLY A 397 14.90 8.06 -18.85
CA GLY A 397 15.40 8.54 -20.14
C GLY A 397 14.95 7.73 -21.35
N LYS A 398 14.18 6.64 -21.18
CA LYS A 398 13.75 5.76 -22.27
C LYS A 398 12.39 6.17 -22.85
N ARG A 399 12.16 5.78 -24.11
CA ARG A 399 10.88 5.94 -24.80
C ARG A 399 10.14 4.61 -24.90
N PRO A 400 8.79 4.62 -24.96
CA PRO A 400 8.02 3.37 -25.09
C PRO A 400 8.25 2.70 -26.44
N SER A 401 8.58 1.41 -26.41
CA SER A 401 8.69 0.55 -27.57
C SER A 401 7.30 0.06 -28.06
N PRO A 402 7.19 -0.56 -29.21
CA PRO A 402 5.96 -1.26 -29.62
C PRO A 402 5.53 -2.35 -28.63
N ALA A 403 6.48 -3.10 -28.07
CA ALA A 403 6.20 -4.13 -27.06
C ALA A 403 5.65 -3.53 -25.76
N ASP A 404 6.19 -2.38 -25.30
CA ASP A 404 5.64 -1.66 -24.16
C ASP A 404 4.17 -1.26 -24.39
N ARG A 405 3.83 -0.78 -25.59
CA ARG A 405 2.43 -0.40 -25.92
C ARG A 405 1.49 -1.59 -25.91
N ALA A 406 1.91 -2.71 -26.52
CA ALA A 406 1.14 -3.95 -26.51
C ALA A 406 0.89 -4.48 -25.10
N LEU A 407 1.88 -4.33 -24.20
CA LEU A 407 1.74 -4.70 -22.79
C LEU A 407 0.73 -3.80 -22.06
N LEU A 408 0.72 -2.50 -22.33
CA LEU A 408 -0.25 -1.56 -21.77
C LEU A 408 -1.67 -1.83 -22.25
N GLU A 409 -1.85 -2.11 -23.54
CA GLU A 409 -3.14 -2.51 -24.14
C GLU A 409 -3.64 -3.82 -23.50
N ARG A 410 -2.76 -4.81 -23.34
CA ARG A 410 -3.10 -6.05 -22.66
C ARG A 410 -3.56 -5.84 -21.22
N TYR A 411 -2.93 -4.93 -20.50
CA TYR A 411 -3.38 -4.57 -19.15
C TYR A 411 -4.79 -3.99 -19.16
N ASP A 412 -5.08 -3.09 -20.08
CA ASP A 412 -6.41 -2.49 -20.20
C ASP A 412 -7.49 -3.53 -20.49
N GLU A 413 -7.20 -4.53 -21.33
CA GLU A 413 -8.10 -5.67 -21.55
C GLU A 413 -8.36 -6.48 -20.28
N LEU A 414 -7.29 -6.77 -19.50
CA LEU A 414 -7.38 -7.58 -18.29
C LEU A 414 -8.19 -6.92 -17.18
N ILE A 415 -8.15 -5.57 -17.08
CA ILE A 415 -8.87 -4.84 -16.03
C ILE A 415 -10.23 -4.29 -16.48
N ALA A 416 -10.61 -4.51 -17.74
CA ALA A 416 -11.87 -4.00 -18.28
C ALA A 416 -13.08 -4.46 -17.45
N GLY A 417 -13.94 -3.51 -17.06
CA GLY A 417 -15.13 -3.76 -16.24
C GLY A 417 -14.84 -4.14 -14.77
N GLN A 418 -13.58 -4.19 -14.35
CA GLN A 418 -13.20 -4.61 -12.99
C GLN A 418 -12.80 -3.42 -12.11
N HIS A 419 -12.05 -2.46 -12.63
CA HIS A 419 -11.48 -1.36 -11.87
C HIS A 419 -12.18 -0.04 -12.16
N CYS A 420 -12.35 0.76 -11.10
CA CYS A 420 -12.80 2.14 -11.22
C CYS A 420 -11.65 3.01 -11.74
N TYR A 421 -11.91 3.75 -12.80
CA TYR A 421 -10.95 4.72 -13.31
C TYR A 421 -10.93 5.96 -12.41
N GLN A 422 -9.75 6.33 -11.95
CA GLN A 422 -9.55 7.53 -11.16
C GLN A 422 -10.01 8.75 -12.00
N HIS A 423 -10.48 9.80 -11.35
CA HIS A 423 -11.01 11.02 -12.00
C HIS A 423 -12.32 10.91 -12.78
N CYS A 424 -12.86 9.72 -13.01
CA CYS A 424 -14.04 9.56 -13.85
C CYS A 424 -15.31 10.22 -13.26
N GLY A 425 -15.69 9.83 -12.05
CA GLY A 425 -16.85 10.41 -11.34
C GLY A 425 -18.24 10.24 -11.99
N ALA A 426 -18.36 9.62 -13.16
CA ALA A 426 -19.61 9.54 -13.94
C ALA A 426 -20.81 8.98 -13.16
N CYS A 427 -20.56 8.11 -12.17
CA CYS A 427 -21.60 7.49 -11.37
C CYS A 427 -21.98 8.28 -10.09
N LEU A 428 -21.22 9.28 -9.68
CA LEU A 428 -21.41 9.93 -8.37
C LEU A 428 -22.76 10.63 -8.26
N GLY A 429 -23.15 11.37 -9.28
CA GLY A 429 -24.44 12.08 -9.33
C GLY A 429 -25.66 11.16 -9.41
N THR A 430 -25.47 9.85 -9.63
CA THR A 430 -26.60 8.90 -9.74
C THR A 430 -26.99 8.26 -8.42
N CYS A 431 -26.18 8.42 -7.36
CA CYS A 431 -26.48 7.82 -6.06
C CYS A 431 -27.41 8.70 -5.22
N PRO A 432 -28.66 8.28 -4.92
CA PRO A 432 -29.59 9.09 -4.16
C PRO A 432 -29.17 9.28 -2.68
N ALA A 433 -28.26 8.44 -2.18
CA ALA A 433 -27.72 8.56 -0.84
C ALA A 433 -26.41 9.37 -0.77
N GLY A 434 -25.92 9.90 -1.91
CA GLY A 434 -24.66 10.65 -1.94
C GLY A 434 -23.43 9.81 -1.63
N LEU A 435 -23.45 8.48 -1.87
CA LEU A 435 -22.31 7.62 -1.63
C LEU A 435 -21.15 7.98 -2.57
N ALA A 436 -19.97 8.17 -2.02
CA ALA A 436 -18.72 8.30 -2.76
C ALA A 436 -18.31 6.95 -3.38
N ILE A 437 -18.99 6.58 -4.47
CA ILE A 437 -18.83 5.26 -5.13
C ILE A 437 -17.40 5.01 -5.56
N ASP A 438 -16.73 6.03 -6.10
CA ASP A 438 -15.34 5.96 -6.55
C ASP A 438 -14.37 5.70 -5.39
N ASP A 439 -14.59 6.32 -4.24
CA ASP A 439 -13.80 6.07 -3.03
C ASP A 439 -14.01 4.65 -2.50
N VAL A 440 -15.27 4.18 -2.44
CA VAL A 440 -15.57 2.80 -2.01
C VAL A 440 -14.84 1.79 -2.90
N LEU A 441 -14.89 1.97 -4.22
CA LEU A 441 -14.23 1.06 -5.17
C LEU A 441 -12.70 1.18 -5.11
N ARG A 442 -12.17 2.36 -4.81
CA ARG A 442 -10.74 2.59 -4.59
C ARG A 442 -10.25 1.92 -3.31
N TYR A 443 -10.99 2.01 -2.22
CA TYR A 443 -10.63 1.34 -0.96
C TYR A 443 -10.70 -0.19 -1.10
N ARG A 444 -11.64 -0.70 -1.90
CA ARG A 444 -11.63 -2.10 -2.30
C ARG A 444 -10.32 -2.48 -3.01
N MET A 445 -9.88 -1.70 -3.97
CA MET A 445 -8.61 -1.92 -4.67
C MET A 445 -7.42 -1.91 -3.69
N TYR A 446 -7.42 -1.01 -2.71
CA TYR A 446 -6.38 -1.02 -1.67
C TYR A 446 -6.41 -2.31 -0.85
N PHE A 447 -7.61 -2.82 -0.53
CA PHE A 447 -7.78 -4.04 0.23
C PHE A 447 -7.35 -5.29 -0.54
N GLU A 448 -7.86 -5.47 -1.76
CA GLU A 448 -7.68 -6.68 -2.57
C GLU A 448 -6.34 -6.67 -3.33
N ASP A 449 -6.08 -5.58 -4.05
CA ASP A 449 -5.00 -5.53 -5.02
C ASP A 449 -3.67 -5.07 -4.40
N TYR A 450 -3.74 -4.15 -3.42
CA TYR A 450 -2.55 -3.60 -2.77
C TYR A 450 -2.17 -4.31 -1.47
N GLY A 451 -3.05 -5.14 -0.91
CA GLY A 451 -2.85 -5.79 0.38
C GLY A 451 -2.92 -4.83 1.59
N GLU A 452 -3.43 -3.63 1.39
CA GLU A 452 -3.49 -2.54 2.38
C GLU A 452 -4.81 -2.60 3.19
N GLN A 453 -5.12 -3.77 3.71
CA GLN A 453 -6.42 -4.06 4.31
C GLN A 453 -6.81 -3.12 5.44
N LYS A 454 -5.92 -2.91 6.41
CA LYS A 454 -6.17 -2.01 7.55
C LYS A 454 -6.42 -0.57 7.10
N GLN A 455 -5.62 -0.07 6.16
CA GLN A 455 -5.77 1.27 5.63
C GLN A 455 -7.09 1.43 4.87
N ALA A 456 -7.42 0.46 4.01
CA ALA A 456 -8.66 0.46 3.24
C ALA A 456 -9.89 0.51 4.16
N MET A 457 -9.93 -0.32 5.19
CA MET A 457 -11.00 -0.35 6.19
C MET A 457 -11.08 0.95 6.99
N SER A 458 -9.93 1.51 7.40
CA SER A 458 -9.89 2.78 8.12
C SER A 458 -10.42 3.94 7.27
N LEU A 459 -10.06 4.00 5.98
CA LEU A 459 -10.56 5.01 5.06
C LEU A 459 -12.06 4.86 4.81
N TYR A 460 -12.53 3.63 4.63
CA TYR A 460 -13.95 3.34 4.46
C TYR A 460 -14.78 3.73 5.69
N ALA A 461 -14.27 3.49 6.89
CA ALA A 461 -14.94 3.84 8.14
C ALA A 461 -15.12 5.36 8.33
N LYS A 462 -14.29 6.19 7.66
CA LYS A 462 -14.35 7.66 7.71
C LYS A 462 -15.36 8.26 6.72
N LEU A 463 -15.93 7.46 5.82
CA LEU A 463 -16.94 7.95 4.88
C LEU A 463 -18.22 8.35 5.63
N GLU A 464 -18.77 9.53 5.32
CA GLU A 464 -20.04 10.03 5.88
C GLU A 464 -21.21 9.09 5.50
N THR A 465 -21.24 8.63 4.26
CA THR A 465 -22.21 7.66 3.76
C THR A 465 -21.51 6.37 3.41
N ARG A 466 -21.97 5.26 3.96
CA ARG A 466 -21.44 3.91 3.68
C ARG A 466 -22.42 3.10 2.85
N ALA A 467 -21.93 2.02 2.25
CA ALA A 467 -22.67 1.23 1.27
C ALA A 467 -23.70 0.25 1.87
N ASP A 468 -23.94 0.27 3.19
CA ASP A 468 -25.11 -0.31 3.84
C ASP A 468 -26.42 0.26 3.25
N ARG A 469 -26.40 1.52 2.82
CA ARG A 469 -27.52 2.19 2.11
C ARG A 469 -27.88 1.53 0.79
N CYS A 470 -27.01 0.67 0.23
CA CYS A 470 -27.30 -0.07 -1.00
C CYS A 470 -28.24 -1.27 -0.78
N ALA A 471 -28.50 -1.67 0.48
CA ALA A 471 -29.51 -2.68 0.82
C ALA A 471 -30.91 -2.08 0.56
N GLY A 472 -31.64 -2.66 -0.39
CA GLY A 472 -32.99 -2.17 -0.77
C GLY A 472 -33.01 -0.96 -1.73
N CYS A 473 -31.85 -0.48 -2.20
CA CYS A 473 -31.79 0.58 -3.21
C CYS A 473 -32.16 0.03 -4.59
N SER A 474 -32.91 0.82 -5.38
CA SER A 474 -33.27 0.52 -6.78
C SER A 474 -32.06 0.51 -7.73
N ALA A 475 -30.89 0.87 -7.24
CA ALA A 475 -29.61 0.89 -7.95
C ALA A 475 -29.58 1.74 -9.23
N PRO A 476 -29.93 3.04 -9.18
CA PRO A 476 -29.90 3.91 -10.36
C PRO A 476 -28.48 4.11 -10.91
N CYS A 477 -27.43 3.75 -10.14
CA CYS A 477 -26.06 3.70 -10.61
C CYS A 477 -25.75 2.51 -11.55
N SER A 478 -26.70 1.58 -11.75
CA SER A 478 -26.57 0.51 -12.74
C SER A 478 -26.44 1.14 -14.14
N GLY A 479 -25.40 0.74 -14.88
CA GLY A 479 -25.15 1.29 -16.23
C GLY A 479 -24.56 2.70 -16.27
N ALA A 480 -24.33 3.36 -15.13
CA ALA A 480 -23.71 4.68 -15.09
C ALA A 480 -22.19 4.66 -15.34
N CYS A 481 -21.56 3.49 -15.29
CA CYS A 481 -20.13 3.37 -15.54
C CYS A 481 -19.81 3.26 -17.02
N PRO A 482 -19.09 4.25 -17.62
CA PRO A 482 -18.70 4.18 -19.03
C PRO A 482 -17.70 3.06 -19.33
N TYR A 483 -17.07 2.50 -18.30
CA TYR A 483 -16.08 1.41 -18.40
C TYR A 483 -16.65 0.04 -18.04
N GLY A 484 -17.95 -0.11 -17.91
CA GLY A 484 -18.62 -1.39 -17.73
C GLY A 484 -18.53 -2.00 -16.33
N VAL A 485 -18.10 -1.24 -15.30
CA VAL A 485 -18.06 -1.73 -13.93
C VAL A 485 -19.48 -1.96 -13.40
N ALA A 486 -19.76 -3.16 -12.92
CA ALA A 486 -21.04 -3.52 -12.29
C ALA A 486 -21.18 -2.89 -10.89
N ILE A 487 -21.37 -1.56 -10.83
CA ILE A 487 -21.31 -0.74 -9.63
C ILE A 487 -22.12 -1.32 -8.46
N PRO A 488 -23.42 -1.67 -8.57
CA PRO A 488 -24.22 -2.09 -7.43
C PRO A 488 -23.69 -3.37 -6.78
N ALA A 489 -23.21 -4.32 -7.59
CA ALA A 489 -22.64 -5.56 -7.10
C ALA A 489 -21.30 -5.30 -6.41
N ARG A 490 -20.42 -4.55 -7.07
CA ARG A 490 -19.08 -4.21 -6.56
C ARG A 490 -19.12 -3.42 -5.26
N VAL A 491 -20.01 -2.43 -5.16
CA VAL A 491 -20.17 -1.59 -3.96
C VAL A 491 -20.68 -2.40 -2.76
N ARG A 492 -21.69 -3.26 -2.97
CA ARG A 492 -22.19 -4.15 -1.91
C ARG A 492 -21.14 -5.14 -1.42
N GLU A 493 -20.36 -5.69 -2.34
CA GLU A 493 -19.26 -6.58 -2.01
C GLU A 493 -18.13 -5.83 -1.26
N SER A 494 -17.79 -4.62 -1.71
CA SER A 494 -16.85 -3.74 -1.02
C SER A 494 -17.28 -3.46 0.42
N HIS A 495 -18.56 -3.21 0.66
CA HIS A 495 -19.07 -3.01 2.02
C HIS A 495 -18.77 -4.20 2.93
N ARG A 496 -19.03 -5.41 2.45
CA ARG A 496 -18.75 -6.64 3.21
C ARG A 496 -17.25 -6.85 3.49
N LEU A 497 -16.40 -6.48 2.54
CA LEU A 497 -14.95 -6.62 2.68
C LEU A 497 -14.35 -5.55 3.62
N LEU A 498 -14.89 -4.33 3.57
CA LEU A 498 -14.33 -3.17 4.26
C LEU A 498 -14.94 -2.92 5.64
N THR A 499 -15.91 -3.71 6.06
CA THR A 499 -16.49 -3.69 7.40
C THR A 499 -16.10 -4.96 8.16
N LEU A 500 -15.84 -4.81 9.46
CA LEU A 500 -15.81 -5.94 10.37
C LEU A 500 -17.26 -6.34 10.62
N ALA A 501 -17.66 -7.49 10.12
CA ALA A 501 -18.96 -8.08 10.42
C ALA A 501 -19.02 -8.60 11.85
#